data_1e864df210929ae99c3c9a4ebdd2f1fe
#
_entry.id   1e864df210929ae99c3c9a4ebdd2f1fe
#
_cell.length_a   1.000
_cell.length_b   1.000
_cell.length_c   1.000
_cell.angle_alpha   90.00
_cell.angle_beta   90.00
_cell.angle_gamma   90.00
#
_symmetry.space_group_name_H-M   'P 1'
#
loop_
_entity.id
_entity.type
_entity.pdbx_description
1 polymer ?
#
loop_
_entity_poly.entity_id
_entity_poly.type
_entity_poly.pdbx_seq_one_letter_code
_entity_poly.pdbx_strand_id
1 'polypeptide(L)'
;NNAAVPDVQSINEAGGFGPAGVDAFLNTTDDITVGQVRLRLGLTAAVTDDFSVVTRLATGNDINPTTRNQRLGTYNQPFDIFVDLAYGEWRHGEATDSQDFAIRGGRLPNPFVSTSLLFDDDLTFDGVTGSYRQDMFGRDDAFFVNLGGFALLAESPNLVGSGANDKYWWGTQVGLEFDITE
;
A
#
# COMPACT_ATOMS: atom_id res chain seq x y z
N ASN A 1 19.68 25.26 10.60
CA ASN A 1 18.23 25.06 10.76
C ASN A 1 17.92 23.59 10.52
N ASN A 2 17.83 22.80 11.59
CA ASN A 2 17.31 21.44 11.50
C ASN A 2 15.84 21.51 11.12
N ALA A 3 15.49 21.05 9.93
CA ALA A 3 14.10 20.81 9.61
C ALA A 3 13.61 19.69 10.55
N ALA A 4 12.54 19.93 11.29
CA ALA A 4 11.90 18.92 12.12
C ALA A 4 11.25 17.89 11.18
N VAL A 5 11.91 16.76 10.96
CA VAL A 5 11.38 15.64 10.14
C VAL A 5 10.69 14.68 11.09
N PRO A 6 9.37 14.44 10.93
CA PRO A 6 8.64 13.52 11.79
C PRO A 6 9.19 12.10 11.71
N ASP A 7 9.37 11.44 12.84
CA ASP A 7 9.62 10.01 12.94
C ASP A 7 8.29 9.25 13.04
N VAL A 8 7.77 8.83 11.89
CA VAL A 8 6.48 8.15 11.79
C VAL A 8 6.45 6.86 12.62
N GLN A 9 7.58 6.15 12.71
CA GLN A 9 7.65 4.94 13.50
C GLN A 9 7.48 5.23 15.00
N SER A 10 8.29 6.13 15.55
CA SER A 10 8.21 6.51 16.96
C SER A 10 6.86 7.12 17.33
N ILE A 11 6.26 7.89 16.43
CA ILE A 11 4.93 8.47 16.62
C ILE A 11 3.86 7.36 16.70
N ASN A 12 3.92 6.36 15.83
CA ASN A 12 2.96 5.24 15.82
C ASN A 12 3.15 4.33 17.05
N GLU A 13 4.39 4.02 17.44
CA GLU A 13 4.69 3.24 18.65
C GLU A 13 4.17 3.92 19.91
N ALA A 14 4.28 5.24 19.99
CA ALA A 14 3.80 6.02 21.14
C ALA A 14 2.29 6.27 21.12
N GLY A 15 1.58 5.98 20.02
CA GLY A 15 0.16 6.25 19.86
C GLY A 15 -0.17 7.71 19.51
N GLY A 16 0.77 8.46 18.94
CA GLY A 16 0.58 9.81 18.42
C GLY A 16 1.70 10.80 18.76
N PHE A 17 1.64 11.99 18.16
CA PHE A 17 2.64 13.04 18.34
C PHE A 17 2.81 13.49 19.80
N GLY A 18 1.72 13.65 20.53
CA GLY A 18 1.77 14.10 21.92
C GLY A 18 2.51 13.12 22.82
N PRO A 19 2.17 11.82 22.82
CA PRO A 19 2.88 10.79 23.57
C PRO A 19 4.33 10.57 23.15
N ALA A 20 4.65 10.70 21.85
CA ALA A 20 6.02 10.54 21.35
C ALA A 20 6.97 11.64 21.83
N GLY A 21 6.46 12.85 22.10
CA GLY A 21 7.27 13.93 22.64
C GLY A 21 8.49 14.29 21.78
N VAL A 22 9.69 14.24 22.36
CA VAL A 22 10.94 14.55 21.66
C VAL A 22 11.30 13.50 20.62
N ASP A 23 10.85 12.27 20.79
CA ASP A 23 11.10 11.14 19.87
C ASP A 23 10.19 11.19 18.63
N ALA A 24 9.27 12.17 18.58
CA ALA A 24 8.43 12.40 17.41
C ALA A 24 9.21 12.90 16.18
N PHE A 25 10.49 13.24 16.33
CA PHE A 25 11.30 13.79 15.26
C PHE A 25 12.61 13.04 15.11
N LEU A 26 13.00 12.84 13.83
CA LEU A 26 14.28 12.24 13.50
C LEU A 26 15.44 13.16 13.91
N ASN A 27 16.51 12.54 14.44
CA ASN A 27 17.77 13.24 14.59
C ASN A 27 18.42 13.40 13.20
N THR A 28 18.50 14.62 12.72
CA THR A 28 19.08 14.97 11.40
C THR A 28 20.50 15.53 11.51
N THR A 29 21.10 15.50 12.70
CA THR A 29 22.45 16.06 12.96
C THR A 29 23.55 15.01 12.92
N ASP A 30 23.23 13.75 13.22
CA ASP A 30 24.20 12.67 13.28
C ASP A 30 24.05 11.75 12.07
N ASP A 31 25.16 11.41 11.43
CA ASP A 31 25.20 10.42 10.37
C ASP A 31 25.01 9.03 10.96
N ILE A 32 24.12 8.25 10.36
CA ILE A 32 23.90 6.85 10.73
C ILE A 32 24.12 5.96 9.51
N THR A 33 24.80 4.82 9.74
CA THR A 33 24.90 3.75 8.76
C THR A 33 23.95 2.62 9.15
N VAL A 34 23.00 2.30 8.28
CA VAL A 34 21.97 1.29 8.54
C VAL A 34 22.00 0.22 7.45
N GLY A 35 22.19 -1.03 7.86
CA GLY A 35 21.91 -2.19 7.01
C GLY A 35 20.42 -2.53 7.08
N GLN A 36 19.84 -2.86 5.92
CA GLN A 36 18.44 -3.30 5.84
C GLN A 36 18.34 -4.57 5.00
N VAL A 37 17.35 -5.40 5.33
CA VAL A 37 16.99 -6.59 4.56
C VAL A 37 15.49 -6.56 4.27
N ARG A 38 15.09 -7.03 3.09
CA ARG A 38 13.70 -7.23 2.72
C ARG A 38 13.53 -8.61 2.13
N LEU A 39 12.62 -9.39 2.68
CA LEU A 39 12.15 -10.64 2.11
C LEU A 39 10.67 -10.51 1.80
N ARG A 40 10.27 -10.91 0.60
CA ARG A 40 8.87 -11.02 0.19
C ARG A 40 8.65 -12.39 -0.43
N LEU A 41 7.61 -13.08 0.02
CA LEU A 41 7.17 -14.35 -0.52
C LEU A 41 5.72 -14.19 -0.98
N GLY A 42 5.50 -14.23 -2.29
CA GLY A 42 4.16 -14.12 -2.88
C GLY A 42 3.66 -15.44 -3.44
N LEU A 43 2.35 -15.63 -3.37
CA LEU A 43 1.61 -16.72 -3.99
C LEU A 43 0.42 -16.14 -4.74
N THR A 44 0.24 -16.55 -6.00
CA THR A 44 -0.97 -16.32 -6.77
C THR A 44 -1.57 -17.68 -7.12
N ALA A 45 -2.83 -17.88 -6.77
CA ALA A 45 -3.59 -19.08 -7.08
C ALA A 45 -4.77 -18.74 -7.98
N ALA A 46 -4.76 -19.24 -9.21
CA ALA A 46 -5.92 -19.19 -10.10
C ALA A 46 -6.96 -20.21 -9.58
N VAL A 47 -8.15 -19.71 -9.26
CA VAL A 47 -9.28 -20.52 -8.78
C VAL A 47 -10.20 -20.90 -9.95
N THR A 48 -10.41 -19.95 -10.85
CA THR A 48 -11.08 -20.11 -12.14
C THR A 48 -10.32 -19.31 -13.20
N ASP A 49 -10.79 -19.36 -14.45
CA ASP A 49 -10.17 -18.59 -15.55
C ASP A 49 -10.23 -17.07 -15.26
N ASP A 50 -11.30 -16.60 -14.60
CA ASP A 50 -11.49 -15.17 -14.32
C ASP A 50 -11.20 -14.79 -12.85
N PHE A 51 -10.97 -15.75 -11.94
CA PHE A 51 -10.80 -15.44 -10.52
C PHE A 51 -9.51 -16.02 -9.95
N SER A 52 -8.75 -15.15 -9.30
CA SER A 52 -7.52 -15.50 -8.60
C SER A 52 -7.48 -14.95 -7.18
N VAL A 53 -6.65 -15.59 -6.35
CA VAL A 53 -6.33 -15.14 -5.00
C VAL A 53 -4.83 -14.87 -4.94
N VAL A 54 -4.49 -13.71 -4.41
CA VAL A 54 -3.10 -13.26 -4.26
C VAL A 54 -2.79 -13.05 -2.78
N THR A 55 -1.70 -13.64 -2.34
CA THR A 55 -1.16 -13.42 -1.00
C THR A 55 0.32 -13.09 -1.08
N ARG A 56 0.80 -12.25 -0.17
CA ARG A 56 2.23 -11.93 -0.04
C ARG A 56 2.58 -11.77 1.44
N LEU A 57 3.60 -12.49 1.86
CA LEU A 57 4.25 -12.32 3.15
C LEU A 57 5.46 -11.40 2.96
N ALA A 58 5.74 -10.57 3.94
CA ALA A 58 6.91 -9.70 3.95
C ALA A 58 7.54 -9.64 5.34
N THR A 59 8.86 -9.44 5.38
CA THR A 59 9.56 -8.98 6.58
C THR A 59 9.36 -7.46 6.72
N GLY A 60 9.63 -6.90 7.88
CA GLY A 60 9.61 -5.46 8.12
C GLY A 60 9.03 -5.13 9.48
N ASN A 61 8.49 -3.93 9.60
CA ASN A 61 7.89 -3.40 10.81
C ASN A 61 6.40 -3.14 10.54
N ASP A 62 5.51 -3.64 11.39
CA ASP A 62 4.06 -3.52 11.28
C ASP A 62 3.54 -2.10 11.61
N ILE A 63 4.34 -1.30 12.31
CA ILE A 63 3.98 0.08 12.71
C ILE A 63 4.40 1.14 11.69
N ASN A 64 5.28 0.81 10.74
CA ASN A 64 5.65 1.74 9.67
C ASN A 64 5.03 1.30 8.32
N PRO A 65 3.96 1.96 7.86
CA PRO A 65 3.29 1.58 6.62
C PRO A 65 4.07 1.91 5.35
N THR A 66 5.10 2.77 5.43
CA THR A 66 5.84 3.27 4.27
C THR A 66 7.07 2.43 3.93
N THR A 67 7.39 1.39 4.68
CA THR A 67 8.52 0.51 4.35
C THR A 67 8.30 -0.91 4.84
N ARG A 68 8.75 -1.87 4.03
CA ARG A 68 8.81 -3.31 4.34
C ARG A 68 10.25 -3.76 4.61
N ASN A 69 11.17 -2.80 4.80
CA ASN A 69 12.55 -3.09 5.11
C ASN A 69 12.71 -3.37 6.61
N GLN A 70 13.31 -4.51 6.91
CA GLN A 70 13.73 -4.85 8.26
C GLN A 70 15.12 -4.28 8.52
N ARG A 71 15.25 -3.46 9.55
CA ARG A 71 16.53 -2.90 9.98
C ARG A 71 17.38 -3.98 10.66
N LEU A 72 18.66 -4.05 10.31
CA LEU A 72 19.65 -4.89 10.98
C LEU A 72 20.21 -4.17 12.21
N GLY A 73 20.74 -4.94 13.18
CA GLY A 73 21.38 -4.38 14.36
C GLY A 73 20.44 -4.14 15.55
N THR A 74 19.37 -4.90 15.67
CA THR A 74 18.37 -4.86 16.75
C THR A 74 18.70 -5.87 17.87
N TYR A 75 19.93 -5.95 18.33
CA TYR A 75 20.37 -6.87 19.41
C TYR A 75 19.96 -8.35 19.19
N ASN A 76 20.08 -8.83 17.94
CA ASN A 76 19.71 -10.20 17.54
C ASN A 76 18.24 -10.57 17.76
N GLN A 77 17.33 -9.60 17.81
CA GLN A 77 15.89 -9.90 17.82
C GLN A 77 15.49 -10.57 16.50
N PRO A 78 14.62 -11.59 16.55
CA PRO A 78 14.08 -12.20 15.35
C PRO A 78 13.26 -11.20 14.55
N PHE A 79 13.20 -11.40 13.23
CA PHE A 79 12.39 -10.57 12.35
C PHE A 79 10.96 -11.03 12.33
N ASP A 80 10.03 -10.08 12.31
CA ASP A 80 8.63 -10.36 12.12
C ASP A 80 8.33 -10.64 10.64
N ILE A 81 7.35 -11.51 10.41
CA ILE A 81 6.79 -11.81 9.10
C ILE A 81 5.29 -11.56 9.19
N PHE A 82 4.78 -10.75 8.29
CA PHE A 82 3.38 -10.38 8.28
C PHE A 82 2.76 -10.48 6.89
N VAL A 83 1.43 -10.47 6.85
CA VAL A 83 0.68 -10.47 5.59
C VAL A 83 0.72 -9.08 4.99
N ASP A 84 1.46 -8.94 3.92
CA ASP A 84 1.64 -7.69 3.19
C ASP A 84 0.54 -7.48 2.15
N LEU A 85 0.13 -8.56 1.45
CA LEU A 85 -1.03 -8.57 0.56
C LEU A 85 -1.89 -9.79 0.83
N ALA A 86 -3.22 -9.63 0.72
CA ALA A 86 -4.20 -10.70 0.77
C ALA A 86 -5.50 -10.22 0.10
N TYR A 87 -5.70 -10.55 -1.18
CA TYR A 87 -6.89 -10.11 -1.91
C TYR A 87 -7.35 -11.15 -2.93
N GLY A 88 -8.64 -11.10 -3.24
CA GLY A 88 -9.21 -11.74 -4.42
C GLY A 88 -9.25 -10.76 -5.59
N GLU A 89 -8.98 -11.27 -6.78
CA GLU A 89 -9.13 -10.55 -8.03
C GLU A 89 -10.08 -11.31 -8.95
N TRP A 90 -11.12 -10.63 -9.40
CA TRP A 90 -11.91 -11.07 -10.55
C TRP A 90 -11.56 -10.17 -11.74
N ARG A 91 -11.17 -10.79 -12.85
CA ARG A 91 -10.74 -10.10 -14.06
C ARG A 91 -11.50 -10.65 -15.26
N HIS A 92 -12.02 -9.76 -16.09
CA HIS A 92 -12.61 -10.09 -17.38
C HIS A 92 -11.77 -9.43 -18.48
N GLY A 93 -11.30 -10.26 -19.41
CA GLY A 93 -10.28 -9.89 -20.40
C GLY A 93 -8.87 -10.19 -19.91
N GLU A 94 -7.95 -10.35 -20.84
CA GLU A 94 -6.52 -10.46 -20.56
C GLU A 94 -5.86 -9.06 -20.62
N ALA A 95 -4.72 -8.89 -19.97
CA ALA A 95 -3.99 -7.63 -20.02
C ALA A 95 -3.51 -7.24 -21.43
N THR A 96 -3.56 -8.18 -22.37
CA THR A 96 -3.25 -8.02 -23.80
C THR A 96 -4.48 -7.76 -24.66
N ASP A 97 -5.69 -7.87 -24.08
CA ASP A 97 -6.92 -7.58 -24.77
C ASP A 97 -7.12 -6.07 -24.92
N SER A 98 -7.85 -5.66 -25.97
CA SER A 98 -8.20 -4.26 -26.18
C SER A 98 -9.07 -3.66 -25.07
N GLN A 99 -9.63 -4.50 -24.21
CA GLN A 99 -10.43 -4.13 -23.05
C GLN A 99 -10.07 -5.05 -21.89
N ASP A 100 -9.78 -4.46 -20.74
CA ASP A 100 -9.53 -5.16 -19.48
C ASP A 100 -10.35 -4.53 -18.36
N PHE A 101 -11.01 -5.37 -17.57
CA PHE A 101 -11.75 -4.95 -16.40
C PHE A 101 -11.42 -5.85 -15.23
N ALA A 102 -11.06 -5.27 -14.08
CA ALA A 102 -10.79 -6.04 -12.87
C ALA A 102 -11.45 -5.43 -11.64
N ILE A 103 -11.93 -6.29 -10.76
CA ILE A 103 -12.38 -5.94 -9.40
C ILE A 103 -11.46 -6.68 -8.42
N ARG A 104 -10.95 -5.96 -7.43
CA ARG A 104 -10.13 -6.51 -6.36
C ARG A 104 -10.71 -6.18 -5.01
N GLY A 105 -10.61 -7.11 -4.06
CA GLY A 105 -11.08 -6.90 -2.69
C GLY A 105 -10.17 -7.57 -1.68
N GLY A 106 -9.84 -6.86 -0.60
CA GLY A 106 -8.95 -7.28 0.47
C GLY A 106 -7.85 -6.29 0.77
N ARG A 107 -6.68 -6.79 1.19
CA ARG A 107 -5.47 -5.97 1.36
C ARG A 107 -4.66 -5.99 0.07
N LEU A 108 -4.69 -4.89 -0.65
CA LEU A 108 -4.22 -4.77 -2.02
C LEU A 108 -3.13 -3.69 -2.19
N PRO A 109 -2.33 -3.76 -3.26
CA PRO A 109 -1.39 -2.70 -3.59
C PRO A 109 -2.16 -1.43 -4.02
N ASN A 110 -1.45 -0.31 -4.10
CA ASN A 110 -2.01 0.94 -4.62
C ASN A 110 -2.60 0.72 -6.04
N PRO A 111 -3.90 0.94 -6.25
CA PRO A 111 -4.54 0.77 -7.55
C PRO A 111 -4.36 1.96 -8.49
N PHE A 112 -3.86 3.07 -7.98
CA PHE A 112 -3.73 4.31 -8.74
C PHE A 112 -2.36 4.44 -9.37
N VAL A 113 -2.31 4.92 -10.60
CA VAL A 113 -1.06 5.34 -11.25
C VAL A 113 -0.53 6.54 -10.49
N SER A 114 0.62 6.42 -9.91
CA SER A 114 1.22 7.44 -9.07
C SER A 114 2.74 7.43 -9.16
N THR A 115 3.34 8.47 -8.65
CA THR A 115 4.78 8.54 -8.43
C THR A 115 5.08 8.34 -6.95
N SER A 116 6.30 7.94 -6.61
CA SER A 116 6.77 7.79 -5.22
C SER A 116 6.71 9.10 -4.40
N LEU A 117 6.45 10.25 -5.04
CA LEU A 117 6.20 11.52 -4.37
C LEU A 117 4.78 11.62 -3.78
N LEU A 118 3.81 10.90 -4.35
CA LEU A 118 2.41 10.91 -3.90
C LEU A 118 2.11 9.72 -2.99
N PHE A 119 2.52 8.54 -3.43
CA PHE A 119 2.33 7.30 -2.68
C PHE A 119 3.63 6.50 -2.69
N ASP A 120 4.04 6.04 -1.52
CA ASP A 120 5.14 5.10 -1.39
C ASP A 120 4.75 3.74 -2.02
N ASP A 121 5.68 3.10 -2.73
CA ASP A 121 5.46 1.81 -3.40
C ASP A 121 5.16 0.66 -2.42
N ASP A 122 5.48 0.84 -1.14
CA ASP A 122 5.23 -0.12 -0.08
C ASP A 122 3.84 0.03 0.56
N LEU A 123 3.10 1.10 0.25
CA LEU A 123 1.75 1.29 0.77
C LEU A 123 0.79 0.24 0.23
N THR A 124 0.01 -0.31 1.15
CA THR A 124 -1.09 -1.25 0.87
C THR A 124 -2.39 -0.69 1.43
N PHE A 125 -3.49 -1.02 0.77
CA PHE A 125 -4.82 -0.51 1.11
C PHE A 125 -5.76 -1.65 1.44
N ASP A 126 -6.55 -1.49 2.50
CA ASP A 126 -7.61 -2.43 2.87
C ASP A 126 -8.93 -1.94 2.28
N GLY A 127 -9.49 -2.65 1.29
CA GLY A 127 -10.70 -2.18 0.63
C GLY A 127 -11.07 -2.93 -0.64
N VAL A 128 -11.81 -2.22 -1.50
CA VAL A 128 -12.27 -2.73 -2.80
C VAL A 128 -11.89 -1.74 -3.89
N THR A 129 -11.43 -2.25 -5.03
CA THR A 129 -11.08 -1.44 -6.20
C THR A 129 -11.70 -2.01 -7.47
N GLY A 130 -11.98 -1.12 -8.42
CA GLY A 130 -12.32 -1.45 -9.79
C GLY A 130 -11.36 -0.75 -10.74
N SER A 131 -10.86 -1.46 -11.73
CA SER A 131 -10.03 -0.90 -12.79
C SER A 131 -10.62 -1.26 -14.15
N TYR A 132 -10.60 -0.31 -15.06
CA TYR A 132 -10.98 -0.49 -16.46
C TYR A 132 -9.91 0.12 -17.34
N ARG A 133 -9.49 -0.60 -18.38
CA ARG A 133 -8.56 -0.14 -19.41
C ARG A 133 -9.14 -0.45 -20.78
N GLN A 134 -9.05 0.50 -21.67
CA GLN A 134 -9.47 0.39 -23.06
C GLN A 134 -8.37 0.89 -23.97
N ASP A 135 -7.86 0.05 -24.86
CA ASP A 135 -6.95 0.47 -25.91
C ASP A 135 -7.64 1.37 -26.92
N MET A 136 -6.95 2.39 -27.36
CA MET A 136 -7.45 3.38 -28.32
C MET A 136 -6.61 3.36 -29.61
N PHE A 137 -7.27 3.53 -30.74
CA PHE A 137 -6.64 3.77 -32.05
C PHE A 137 -5.68 2.69 -32.58
N GLY A 138 -5.74 1.45 -32.04
CA GLY A 138 -4.89 0.35 -32.52
C GLY A 138 -3.38 0.59 -32.30
N ARG A 139 -3.03 1.41 -31.34
CA ARG A 139 -1.69 1.68 -30.81
C ARG A 139 -1.65 1.29 -29.35
N ASP A 140 -0.47 1.36 -28.74
CA ASP A 140 -0.29 1.16 -27.30
C ASP A 140 -0.90 2.30 -26.43
N ASP A 141 -1.68 3.20 -27.06
CA ASP A 141 -2.44 4.24 -26.41
C ASP A 141 -3.66 3.64 -25.68
N ALA A 142 -3.91 4.05 -24.47
CA ALA A 142 -5.04 3.55 -23.70
C ALA A 142 -5.74 4.63 -22.87
N PHE A 143 -7.04 4.46 -22.70
CA PHE A 143 -7.82 5.14 -21.67
C PHE A 143 -7.97 4.23 -20.48
N PHE A 144 -7.84 4.76 -19.27
CA PHE A 144 -8.07 3.97 -18.06
C PHE A 144 -8.87 4.71 -17.00
N VAL A 145 -9.57 3.93 -16.19
CA VAL A 145 -10.30 4.39 -14.99
C VAL A 145 -9.95 3.48 -13.83
N ASN A 146 -9.54 4.05 -12.70
CA ASN A 146 -9.36 3.36 -11.44
C ASN A 146 -10.29 3.96 -10.39
N LEU A 147 -10.98 3.09 -9.66
CA LEU A 147 -11.88 3.44 -8.57
C LEU A 147 -11.47 2.67 -7.32
N GLY A 148 -11.61 3.28 -6.14
CA GLY A 148 -11.31 2.58 -4.89
C GLY A 148 -12.08 3.13 -3.71
N GLY A 149 -12.44 2.22 -2.81
CA GLY A 149 -13.01 2.53 -1.50
C GLY A 149 -12.24 1.75 -0.43
N PHE A 150 -11.69 2.46 0.56
CA PHE A 150 -10.74 1.91 1.53
C PHE A 150 -11.13 2.26 2.95
N ALA A 151 -10.96 1.31 3.86
CA ALA A 151 -11.05 1.52 5.28
C ALA A 151 -9.69 2.00 5.81
N LEU A 152 -9.64 3.20 6.37
CA LEU A 152 -8.44 3.75 7.01
C LEU A 152 -8.39 3.44 8.50
N LEU A 153 -9.54 3.41 9.15
CA LEU A 153 -9.71 3.11 10.57
C LEU A 153 -11.08 2.48 10.76
N ALA A 154 -11.12 1.35 11.43
CA ALA A 154 -12.35 0.74 11.92
C ALA A 154 -12.22 0.57 13.43
N GLU A 155 -12.97 1.36 14.19
CA GLU A 155 -12.95 1.29 15.64
C GLU A 155 -13.96 0.26 16.15
N SER A 156 -13.54 -0.53 17.16
CA SER A 156 -14.45 -1.48 17.79
C SER A 156 -15.49 -0.75 18.65
N PRO A 157 -16.80 -0.94 18.42
CA PRO A 157 -17.86 -0.33 19.22
C PRO A 157 -17.96 -0.88 20.65
N ASN A 158 -17.13 -1.86 21.04
CA ASN A 158 -17.20 -2.56 22.30
C ASN A 158 -16.48 -1.85 23.48
N LEU A 159 -15.82 -0.74 23.25
CA LEU A 159 -15.25 0.08 24.31
C LEU A 159 -16.32 1.03 24.85
N VAL A 160 -16.68 0.87 26.14
CA VAL A 160 -17.67 1.71 26.81
C VAL A 160 -17.18 3.17 26.80
N GLY A 161 -17.91 4.07 26.11
CA GLY A 161 -17.63 5.49 26.05
C GLY A 161 -16.90 5.97 24.79
N SER A 162 -16.49 5.09 23.89
CA SER A 162 -15.99 5.46 22.56
C SER A 162 -17.13 5.45 21.54
N GLY A 163 -17.36 6.59 20.88
CA GLY A 163 -18.15 6.59 19.63
C GLY A 163 -17.32 5.92 18.53
N ALA A 164 -17.96 5.12 17.66
CA ALA A 164 -17.29 4.61 16.46
C ALA A 164 -16.93 5.79 15.54
N ASN A 165 -15.64 6.04 15.38
CA ASN A 165 -15.11 7.06 14.46
C ASN A 165 -14.43 6.38 13.26
N ASP A 166 -15.18 5.54 12.55
CA ASP A 166 -14.67 4.89 11.34
C ASP A 166 -14.25 5.92 10.30
N LYS A 167 -13.11 5.67 9.67
CA LYS A 167 -12.58 6.52 8.62
C LYS A 167 -12.47 5.73 7.32
N TYR A 168 -13.03 6.28 6.27
CA TYR A 168 -12.97 5.72 4.93
C TYR A 168 -12.36 6.74 3.97
N TRP A 169 -11.71 6.22 2.95
CA TRP A 169 -11.21 7.02 1.84
C TRP A 169 -11.72 6.47 0.51
N TRP A 170 -12.13 7.35 -0.39
CA TRP A 170 -12.59 7.02 -1.73
C TRP A 170 -11.73 7.75 -2.73
N GLY A 171 -11.31 7.04 -3.77
CA GLY A 171 -10.48 7.59 -4.83
C GLY A 171 -11.03 7.25 -6.21
N THR A 172 -10.86 8.18 -7.14
CA THR A 172 -11.14 8.00 -8.55
C THR A 172 -9.99 8.58 -9.35
N GLN A 173 -9.54 7.84 -10.34
CA GLN A 173 -8.54 8.29 -11.29
C GLN A 173 -9.00 7.97 -12.71
N VAL A 174 -8.86 8.94 -13.59
CA VAL A 174 -9.09 8.80 -15.03
C VAL A 174 -7.83 9.28 -15.72
N GLY A 175 -7.37 8.54 -16.71
CA GLY A 175 -6.14 8.89 -17.41
C GLY A 175 -6.10 8.38 -18.83
N LEU A 176 -5.14 8.94 -19.55
CA LEU A 176 -4.74 8.53 -20.88
C LEU A 176 -3.27 8.13 -20.83
N GLU A 177 -2.96 7.02 -21.44
CA GLU A 177 -1.61 6.52 -21.63
C GLU A 177 -1.26 6.63 -23.11
N PHE A 178 -0.11 7.20 -23.41
CA PHE A 178 0.36 7.39 -24.78
C PHE A 178 1.75 6.79 -24.92
N ASP A 179 1.92 5.94 -25.95
CA ASP A 179 3.27 5.51 -26.34
C ASP A 179 3.90 6.59 -27.22
N ILE A 180 4.96 7.20 -26.70
CA ILE A 180 5.77 8.18 -27.44
C ILE A 180 6.94 7.40 -28.04
N THR A 181 6.69 6.71 -29.15
CA THR A 181 7.79 6.16 -29.95
C THR A 181 8.51 7.30 -30.69
N GLU A 182 9.81 7.45 -30.40
CA GLU A 182 10.73 8.26 -31.21
C GLU A 182 11.01 7.62 -32.58
#